data_74fccd459c93ca34cdb166c4157e580b
#
_entry.id   74fccd459c93ca34cdb166c4157e580b
#
_cell.length_a   1.000
_cell.length_b   1.000
_cell.length_c   1.000
_cell.angle_alpha   90.00
_cell.angle_beta   90.00
_cell.angle_gamma   90.00
#
_symmetry.space_group_name_H-M   'P 1'
#
loop_
_entity.id
_entity.type
_entity.pdbx_description
1 polymer ?
#
loop_
_entity_poly.entity_id
_entity_poly.type
_entity_poly.pdbx_seq_one_letter_code
_entity_poly.pdbx_strand_id
1 'polypeptide(L)'
;GWRTKSPFARTLRLIPRVLRVGVGCRRGTAAETVENAVRVVFAENGLDTAAIRGVYSIDLKQDEAGLLDACERNNWPVHFYTAQQLRGVAGDFTPSDFVRSVTGVDNVCERAALLDAEKLIVQKTARDGVTIAVAAEHWEVRFG
;
A
#
# COMPACT_ATOMS: atom_id res chain seq x y z
N GLY A 1 11.96 -18.23 17.44
CA GLY A 1 11.61 -18.26 17.20
C GLY A 1 11.60 -17.60 17.16
N TRP A 2 11.50 -17.45 17.01
CA TRP A 2 11.09 -17.18 17.10
C TRP A 2 11.15 -17.82 17.13
N ARG A 3 11.46 -18.28 17.28
CA ARG A 3 11.30 -19.04 17.34
C ARG A 3 10.93 -19.78 17.62
N THR A 4 10.91 -20.09 17.71
CA THR A 4 10.27 -20.81 18.08
C THR A 4 10.21 -21.03 18.99
N LYS A 5 10.24 -21.02 19.72
CA LYS A 5 9.76 -21.24 20.52
C LYS A 5 9.15 -20.70 21.34
N SER A 6 9.38 -20.31 22.08
CA SER A 6 8.31 -19.86 22.88
C SER A 6 7.16 -19.33 22.05
N PRO A 7 6.40 -20.17 21.63
CA PRO A 7 5.38 -19.85 20.64
C PRO A 7 4.15 -19.21 21.21
N PHE A 8 3.83 -19.49 22.45
CA PHE A 8 2.54 -19.07 22.95
C PHE A 8 2.36 -17.56 23.03
N ALA A 9 3.40 -16.84 23.31
CA ALA A 9 3.26 -15.40 23.43
C ALA A 9 2.85 -14.76 22.11
N ARG A 10 3.31 -15.34 21.02
CA ARG A 10 2.99 -14.80 19.73
C ARG A 10 1.56 -15.05 19.29
N THR A 11 0.99 -16.14 19.76
CA THR A 11 -0.39 -16.44 19.39
C THR A 11 -1.36 -15.45 20.00
N LEU A 12 -0.93 -14.74 21.03
CA LEU A 12 -1.76 -13.72 21.66
C LEU A 12 -1.53 -12.34 21.09
N ARG A 13 -0.56 -12.21 20.20
CA ARG A 13 -0.23 -10.92 19.63
C ARG A 13 -1.22 -10.55 18.54
N LEU A 14 -1.77 -9.38 18.66
CA LEU A 14 -2.65 -8.82 17.62
C LEU A 14 -1.87 -7.78 16.84
N ILE A 15 -1.92 -7.91 15.53
CA ILE A 15 -1.29 -6.95 14.65
C ILE A 15 -2.39 -6.04 14.13
N PRO A 16 -2.42 -4.77 14.55
CA PRO A 16 -3.46 -3.87 14.08
C PRO A 16 -3.32 -3.59 12.60
N ARG A 17 -4.43 -3.50 11.91
CA ARG A 17 -4.43 -3.20 10.48
C ARG A 17 -4.50 -1.71 10.31
N VAL A 18 -3.35 -1.08 10.29
CA VAL A 18 -3.24 0.37 10.22
C VAL A 18 -2.43 0.86 9.02
N LEU A 19 -1.92 -0.06 8.20
CA LEU A 19 -1.09 0.32 7.07
C LEU A 19 -1.91 0.34 5.79
N ARG A 20 -1.82 1.47 5.09
CA ARG A 20 -2.50 1.68 3.82
C ARG A 20 -1.44 1.63 2.72
N VAL A 21 -1.66 0.76 1.74
CA VAL A 21 -0.69 0.54 0.68
C VAL A 21 -1.20 1.19 -0.60
N GLY A 22 -0.50 2.22 -1.04
CA GLY A 22 -0.80 2.83 -2.33
C GLY A 22 -0.06 2.09 -3.43
N VAL A 23 -0.73 1.77 -4.50
CA VAL A 23 -0.16 0.96 -5.58
C VAL A 23 -0.37 1.65 -6.92
N GLY A 24 0.69 1.68 -7.72
CA GLY A 24 0.60 2.02 -9.13
C GLY A 24 1.25 0.90 -9.92
N CYS A 25 0.69 0.55 -11.06
CA CYS A 25 1.28 -0.48 -11.89
C CYS A 25 0.95 -0.21 -13.35
N ARG A 26 1.72 -0.83 -14.24
CA ARG A 26 1.44 -0.75 -15.66
C ARG A 26 0.27 -1.67 -16.00
N ARG A 27 -0.44 -1.31 -17.07
CA ARG A 27 -1.53 -2.13 -17.53
C ARG A 27 -1.01 -3.52 -17.93
N GLY A 28 -1.72 -4.55 -17.51
CA GLY A 28 -1.33 -5.92 -17.81
C GLY A 28 -0.31 -6.52 -16.85
N THR A 29 0.01 -5.84 -15.75
CA THR A 29 0.93 -6.38 -14.75
C THR A 29 0.31 -7.61 -14.10
N ALA A 30 1.10 -8.69 -13.98
CA ALA A 30 0.62 -9.93 -13.41
C ALA A 30 0.38 -9.81 -11.90
N ALA A 31 -0.56 -10.59 -11.38
CA ALA A 31 -0.88 -10.59 -9.95
C ALA A 31 0.34 -10.91 -9.11
N GLU A 32 1.14 -11.89 -9.52
CA GLU A 32 2.34 -12.28 -8.79
C GLU A 32 3.34 -11.13 -8.69
N THR A 33 3.43 -10.32 -9.74
CA THR A 33 4.34 -9.18 -9.75
C THR A 33 3.89 -8.13 -8.73
N VAL A 34 2.58 -7.87 -8.65
CA VAL A 34 2.03 -6.94 -7.67
C VAL A 34 2.25 -7.45 -6.26
N GLU A 35 1.91 -8.73 -6.01
CA GLU A 35 2.11 -9.35 -4.70
C GLU A 35 3.55 -9.28 -4.25
N ASN A 36 4.45 -9.65 -5.15
CA ASN A 36 5.87 -9.69 -4.83
C ASN A 36 6.40 -8.29 -4.51
N ALA A 37 5.97 -7.30 -5.27
CA ALA A 37 6.38 -5.92 -5.01
C ALA A 37 5.99 -5.47 -3.61
N VAL A 38 4.76 -5.79 -3.19
CA VAL A 38 4.29 -5.45 -1.85
C VAL A 38 5.12 -6.15 -0.79
N ARG A 39 5.34 -7.45 -0.95
CA ARG A 39 6.08 -8.23 0.03
C ARG A 39 7.52 -7.78 0.15
N VAL A 40 8.17 -7.48 -0.98
CA VAL A 40 9.57 -7.04 -0.97
C VAL A 40 9.70 -5.68 -0.30
N VAL A 41 8.82 -4.73 -0.64
CA VAL A 41 8.87 -3.40 -0.04
C VAL A 41 8.61 -3.50 1.47
N PHE A 42 7.67 -4.32 1.90
CA PHE A 42 7.39 -4.50 3.31
C PHE A 42 8.59 -5.11 4.03
N ALA A 43 9.19 -6.15 3.44
CA ALA A 43 10.35 -6.79 4.05
C ALA A 43 11.54 -5.83 4.16
N GLU A 44 11.76 -5.02 3.13
CA GLU A 44 12.87 -4.06 3.14
C GLU A 44 12.70 -2.99 4.20
N ASN A 45 11.46 -2.73 4.61
CA ASN A 45 11.16 -1.68 5.59
C ASN A 45 10.77 -2.24 6.95
N GLY A 46 10.94 -3.54 7.15
CA GLY A 46 10.64 -4.17 8.44
C GLY A 46 9.16 -4.16 8.80
N LEU A 47 8.29 -4.16 7.81
CA LEU A 47 6.84 -4.13 8.01
C LEU A 47 6.24 -5.50 7.80
N ASP A 48 5.13 -5.75 8.49
CA ASP A 48 4.40 -7.01 8.39
C ASP A 48 3.18 -6.83 7.50
N THR A 49 3.03 -7.67 6.50
CA THR A 49 1.88 -7.59 5.59
C THR A 49 0.56 -7.85 6.32
N ALA A 50 0.59 -8.48 7.48
CA ALA A 50 -0.62 -8.67 8.29
C ALA A 50 -1.19 -7.34 8.79
N ALA A 51 -0.38 -6.28 8.77
CA ALA A 51 -0.83 -4.94 9.18
C ALA A 51 -1.52 -4.17 8.06
N ILE A 52 -1.64 -4.74 6.87
CA ILE A 52 -2.26 -4.07 5.74
C ILE A 52 -3.75 -3.92 5.97
N ARG A 53 -4.21 -2.66 6.03
CA ARG A 53 -5.63 -2.37 6.11
C ARG A 53 -6.28 -2.48 4.74
N GLY A 54 -5.57 -2.08 3.70
CA GLY A 54 -6.10 -2.14 2.36
C GLY A 54 -5.10 -1.63 1.35
N VAL A 55 -5.44 -1.83 0.08
CA VAL A 55 -4.67 -1.37 -1.06
C VAL A 55 -5.46 -0.27 -1.74
N TYR A 56 -4.79 0.80 -2.10
CA TYR A 56 -5.43 2.01 -2.60
C TYR A 56 -4.77 2.47 -3.89
N SER A 57 -5.57 2.85 -4.86
CA SER A 57 -5.05 3.30 -6.15
C SER A 57 -6.00 4.30 -6.78
N ILE A 58 -5.71 4.72 -8.01
CA ILE A 58 -6.57 5.62 -8.75
C ILE A 58 -7.60 4.81 -9.54
N ASP A 59 -8.75 5.41 -9.79
CA ASP A 59 -9.87 4.72 -10.45
C ASP A 59 -9.56 4.25 -11.87
N LEU A 60 -8.52 4.80 -12.50
CA LEU A 60 -8.07 4.30 -13.80
C LEU A 60 -7.58 2.85 -13.73
N LYS A 61 -7.33 2.35 -12.52
CA LYS A 61 -6.86 0.97 -12.30
C LYS A 61 -7.97 0.04 -11.82
N GLN A 62 -9.21 0.51 -11.77
CA GLN A 62 -10.30 -0.28 -11.18
C GLN A 62 -10.62 -1.57 -11.95
N ASP A 63 -10.20 -1.66 -13.20
CA ASP A 63 -10.37 -2.87 -14.01
C ASP A 63 -9.05 -3.60 -14.27
N GLU A 64 -8.01 -3.28 -13.51
CA GLU A 64 -6.72 -3.91 -13.67
C GLU A 64 -6.72 -5.29 -13.02
N ALA A 65 -6.83 -6.34 -13.83
CA ALA A 65 -7.03 -7.71 -13.34
C ALA A 65 -5.94 -8.19 -12.40
N GLY A 66 -4.67 -7.88 -12.70
CA GLY A 66 -3.56 -8.31 -11.87
C GLY A 66 -3.61 -7.71 -10.48
N LEU A 67 -3.94 -6.42 -10.39
CA LEU A 67 -4.07 -5.75 -9.11
C LEU A 67 -5.22 -6.33 -8.29
N LEU A 68 -6.38 -6.49 -8.93
CA LEU A 68 -7.56 -7.04 -8.25
C LEU A 68 -7.31 -8.46 -7.77
N ASP A 69 -6.66 -9.26 -8.59
CA ASP A 69 -6.37 -10.65 -8.28
C ASP A 69 -5.40 -10.78 -7.11
N ALA A 70 -4.35 -9.96 -7.11
CA ALA A 70 -3.39 -9.94 -6.01
C ALA A 70 -4.07 -9.59 -4.70
N CYS A 71 -4.96 -8.61 -4.73
CA CYS A 71 -5.68 -8.20 -3.52
C CYS A 71 -6.63 -9.30 -3.04
N GLU A 72 -7.33 -9.95 -3.96
CA GLU A 72 -8.25 -11.02 -3.60
C GLU A 72 -7.53 -12.20 -2.98
N ARG A 73 -6.42 -12.62 -3.58
CA ARG A 73 -5.63 -13.75 -3.09
C ARG A 73 -5.12 -13.54 -1.67
N ASN A 74 -4.88 -12.29 -1.30
CA ASN A 74 -4.28 -11.98 -0.01
C ASN A 74 -5.25 -11.39 0.98
N ASN A 75 -6.52 -11.32 0.61
CA ASN A 75 -7.57 -10.72 1.44
C ASN A 75 -7.26 -9.27 1.79
N TRP A 76 -6.68 -8.55 0.86
CA TRP A 76 -6.45 -7.12 0.99
C TRP A 76 -7.63 -6.38 0.37
N PRO A 77 -8.41 -5.63 1.15
CA PRO A 77 -9.45 -4.79 0.56
C PRO A 77 -8.83 -3.80 -0.42
N VAL A 78 -9.50 -3.54 -1.53
CA VAL A 78 -8.98 -2.61 -2.52
C VAL A 78 -9.97 -1.48 -2.72
N HIS A 79 -9.45 -0.24 -2.76
CA HIS A 79 -10.26 0.95 -2.93
C HIS A 79 -9.63 1.84 -4.00
N PHE A 80 -10.46 2.51 -4.76
CA PHE A 80 -10.02 3.38 -5.82
C PHE A 80 -10.52 4.79 -5.57
N TYR A 81 -9.63 5.76 -5.77
CA TYR A 81 -9.95 7.18 -5.60
C TYR A 81 -9.90 7.88 -6.95
N THR A 82 -10.66 8.95 -7.09
CA THR A 82 -10.62 9.76 -8.29
C THR A 82 -9.36 10.63 -8.30
N ALA A 83 -8.97 11.08 -9.50
CA ALA A 83 -7.84 12.00 -9.62
C ALA A 83 -8.08 13.26 -8.78
N GLN A 84 -9.33 13.73 -8.73
CA GLN A 84 -9.65 14.91 -7.96
C GLN A 84 -9.41 14.70 -6.46
N GLN A 85 -9.80 13.53 -5.94
CA GLN A 85 -9.55 13.22 -4.54
C GLN A 85 -8.07 13.17 -4.23
N LEU A 86 -7.29 12.57 -5.13
CA LEU A 86 -5.86 12.43 -4.93
C LEU A 86 -5.14 13.77 -5.02
N ARG A 87 -5.57 14.68 -5.90
CA ARG A 87 -4.99 16.01 -5.99
C ARG A 87 -5.17 16.81 -4.70
N GLY A 88 -6.23 16.49 -3.95
CA GLY A 88 -6.50 17.19 -2.69
C GLY A 88 -5.66 16.73 -1.51
N VAL A 89 -4.86 15.67 -1.67
CA VAL A 89 -4.04 15.17 -0.58
C VAL A 89 -2.82 16.06 -0.40
N ALA A 90 -2.63 16.55 0.83
CA ALA A 90 -1.48 17.40 1.15
C ALA A 90 -0.29 16.54 1.55
N GLY A 91 0.92 17.03 1.25
CA GLY A 91 2.14 16.35 1.64
C GLY A 91 3.27 16.61 0.66
N ASP A 92 4.47 16.16 1.03
CA ASP A 92 5.64 16.23 0.17
C ASP A 92 5.75 14.92 -0.56
N PHE A 93 5.48 14.96 -1.86
CA PHE A 93 5.46 13.74 -2.67
C PHE A 93 6.60 13.70 -3.67
N THR A 94 7.00 12.48 -4.01
CA THR A 94 8.02 12.24 -5.02
C THR A 94 7.46 12.61 -6.40
N PRO A 95 8.09 13.51 -7.15
CA PRO A 95 7.57 13.92 -8.45
C PRO A 95 7.50 12.77 -9.45
N SER A 96 6.50 12.78 -10.32
CA SER A 96 6.35 11.78 -11.36
C SER A 96 5.63 12.41 -12.56
N ASP A 97 6.41 12.95 -13.49
CA ASP A 97 5.86 13.63 -14.66
C ASP A 97 5.05 12.71 -15.55
N PHE A 98 5.50 11.46 -15.68
CA PHE A 98 4.79 10.50 -16.52
C PHE A 98 3.39 10.23 -15.98
N VAL A 99 3.29 9.95 -14.69
CA VAL A 99 2.01 9.65 -14.05
C VAL A 99 1.10 10.87 -14.16
N ARG A 100 1.64 12.05 -13.96
CA ARG A 100 0.87 13.28 -14.04
C ARG A 100 0.29 13.50 -15.44
N SER A 101 1.06 13.18 -16.49
CA SER A 101 0.58 13.37 -17.85
C SER A 101 -0.56 12.42 -18.21
N VAL A 102 -0.59 11.23 -17.60
CA VAL A 102 -1.62 10.24 -17.88
C VAL A 102 -2.86 10.44 -17.00
N THR A 103 -2.65 10.71 -15.72
CA THR A 103 -3.75 10.75 -14.74
C THR A 103 -4.15 12.16 -14.35
N GLY A 104 -3.32 13.15 -14.69
CA GLY A 104 -3.53 14.52 -14.21
C GLY A 104 -3.10 14.73 -12.78
N VAL A 105 -2.49 13.73 -12.15
CA VAL A 105 -2.04 13.75 -10.75
C VAL A 105 -0.68 13.11 -10.70
N ASP A 106 0.27 13.72 -9.98
CA ASP A 106 1.56 13.07 -9.73
C ASP A 106 1.48 12.21 -8.48
N ASN A 107 2.36 11.22 -8.40
CA ASN A 107 2.53 10.37 -7.21
C ASN A 107 1.25 9.71 -6.71
N VAL A 108 0.58 9.03 -7.63
CA VAL A 108 -0.67 8.35 -7.32
C VAL A 108 -0.53 7.42 -6.13
N CYS A 109 0.53 6.62 -6.08
CA CYS A 109 0.65 5.63 -4.99
C CYS A 109 0.83 6.31 -3.63
N GLU A 110 1.63 7.37 -3.55
CA GLU A 110 1.81 8.07 -2.28
C GLU A 110 0.52 8.78 -1.85
N ARG A 111 -0.14 9.44 -2.79
CA ARG A 111 -1.38 10.15 -2.49
C ARG A 111 -2.49 9.18 -2.10
N ALA A 112 -2.59 8.06 -2.80
CA ALA A 112 -3.61 7.06 -2.49
C ALA A 112 -3.39 6.43 -1.12
N ALA A 113 -2.12 6.16 -0.77
CA ALA A 113 -1.81 5.61 0.54
C ALA A 113 -2.14 6.61 1.64
N LEU A 114 -1.83 7.88 1.42
CA LEU A 114 -1.94 8.90 2.47
C LEU A 114 -3.35 9.44 2.66
N LEU A 115 -4.23 9.32 1.67
CA LEU A 115 -5.60 9.81 1.79
C LEU A 115 -6.28 9.10 2.97
N ASP A 116 -6.77 9.86 3.94
CA ASP A 116 -7.35 9.37 5.19
C ASP A 116 -6.37 8.66 6.12
N ALA A 117 -5.06 8.79 5.87
CA ALA A 117 -4.05 8.28 6.76
C ALA A 117 -3.38 9.42 7.51
N GLU A 118 -2.63 9.08 8.54
CA GLU A 118 -1.95 10.09 9.35
C GLU A 118 -0.63 10.53 8.74
N LYS A 119 0.18 9.58 8.30
CA LYS A 119 1.48 9.93 7.74
C LYS A 119 1.98 8.87 6.76
N LEU A 120 2.79 9.33 5.83
CA LEU A 120 3.47 8.45 4.87
C LEU A 120 4.72 7.90 5.57
N ILE A 121 4.85 6.57 5.61
CA ILE A 121 5.99 5.93 6.25
C ILE A 121 6.95 5.28 5.26
N VAL A 122 6.50 4.97 4.05
CA VAL A 122 7.36 4.48 2.98
C VAL A 122 7.05 5.29 1.74
N GLN A 123 8.04 6.01 1.25
CA GLN A 123 7.91 6.80 0.03
C GLN A 123 7.83 5.85 -1.18
N LYS A 124 7.41 6.39 -2.31
CA LYS A 124 7.25 5.63 -3.53
C LYS A 124 8.50 4.78 -3.81
N THR A 125 8.32 3.49 -3.93
CA THR A 125 9.38 2.54 -4.23
C THR A 125 8.94 1.70 -5.41
N ALA A 126 9.77 1.61 -6.43
CA ALA A 126 9.44 0.86 -7.64
C ALA A 126 10.08 -0.51 -7.62
N ARG A 127 9.30 -1.53 -7.97
CA ARG A 127 9.78 -2.91 -8.11
C ARG A 127 9.06 -3.55 -9.28
N ASP A 128 9.81 -3.92 -10.31
CA ASP A 128 9.28 -4.65 -11.47
C ASP A 128 8.09 -3.95 -12.14
N GLY A 129 8.16 -2.63 -12.23
CA GLY A 129 7.10 -1.85 -12.86
C GLY A 129 5.91 -1.55 -11.97
N VAL A 130 5.98 -1.95 -10.69
CA VAL A 130 4.95 -1.65 -9.71
C VAL A 130 5.51 -0.61 -8.74
N THR A 131 4.73 0.42 -8.45
CA THR A 131 5.13 1.41 -7.44
C THR A 131 4.31 1.20 -6.19
N ILE A 132 4.99 1.22 -5.05
CA ILE A 132 4.38 0.98 -3.75
C ILE A 132 4.73 2.13 -2.81
N ALA A 133 3.75 2.61 -2.07
CA ALA A 133 3.96 3.54 -0.97
C ALA A 133 3.13 3.08 0.19
N VAL A 134 3.56 3.37 1.41
CA VAL A 134 2.84 2.91 2.60
C VAL A 134 2.61 4.10 3.53
N ALA A 135 1.39 4.23 4.00
CA ALA A 135 1.04 5.23 4.99
C ALA A 135 0.39 4.55 6.18
N ALA A 136 0.49 5.18 7.34
CA ALA A 136 -0.09 4.65 8.56
C ALA A 136 -1.27 5.50 8.99
N GLU A 137 -2.35 4.83 9.38
CA GLU A 137 -3.49 5.49 10.00
C GLU A 137 -3.16 5.79 11.44
N HIS A 138 -3.91 6.69 12.03
CA HIS A 138 -3.73 7.00 13.44
C HIS A 138 -4.01 5.74 14.25
N TRP A 139 -3.07 5.40 15.10
CA TRP A 139 -3.23 4.25 15.98
C TRP A 139 -2.50 4.50 17.27
N GLU A 140 -3.19 4.28 18.34
CA GLU A 140 -2.67 4.56 19.66
C GLU A 140 -2.66 3.28 20.45
N VAL A 141 -1.48 2.91 20.95
CA VAL A 141 -1.33 1.73 21.78
C VAL A 141 -1.61 2.09 23.21
N ARG A 142 -2.47 1.32 23.84
CA ARG A 142 -2.76 1.54 25.23
C ARG A 142 -2.40 0.31 26.04
N PHE A 143 -1.61 0.53 27.02
CA PHE A 143 -1.18 -0.53 27.90
C PHE A 143 -1.70 -0.26 29.31
N GLY A 144 -2.38 -1.17 29.83
CA GLY A 144 -2.81 -1.08 31.20
C GLY A 144 -4.14 -0.51 31.41
#